data_125db1d7fd531dd539aa0801a5b00c54
#
_entry.id   125db1d7fd531dd539aa0801a5b00c54
#
_cell.length_a   1.000
_cell.length_b   1.000
_cell.length_c   1.000
_cell.angle_alpha   90.00
_cell.angle_beta   90.00
_cell.angle_gamma   90.00
#
_symmetry.space_group_name_H-M   'P 1'
#
loop_
_entity.id
_entity.type
_entity.pdbx_description
1 polymer ?
#
loop_
_entity_poly.entity_id
_entity_poly.type
_entity_poly.pdbx_seq_one_letter_code
_entity_poly.pdbx_strand_id
1 'polypeptide(L)'
;MNAALHREIACAIIIDTDGRFLLQQRDDIPGIVHPGKISLFGGHREGHETFLECVAREIHEELSYYVAPEQFEYLASLSGGDIDADGGSVRAEFYIARNIPLDRLTVTEGSLLTARPEEIFEMEHKLTPSARFALHAYGVPGL
;
A
#
# COMPACT_ATOMS: atom_id res chain seq x y z
N MET A 1 -0.38 30.32 -10.66
CA MET A 1 -0.60 28.94 -11.15
C MET A 1 0.30 28.03 -10.36
N ASN A 2 -0.28 27.05 -9.69
CA ASN A 2 0.51 26.09 -8.91
C ASN A 2 1.06 25.00 -9.81
N ALA A 3 2.34 24.69 -9.64
CA ALA A 3 2.91 23.52 -10.31
C ALA A 3 2.25 22.26 -9.77
N ALA A 4 1.93 21.35 -10.66
CA ALA A 4 1.40 20.06 -10.27
C ALA A 4 2.48 19.27 -9.52
N LEU A 5 2.09 18.61 -8.43
CA LEU A 5 3.02 17.79 -7.65
C LEU A 5 3.34 16.51 -8.37
N HIS A 6 4.59 16.08 -8.27
CA HIS A 6 5.03 14.76 -8.68
C HIS A 6 5.36 13.96 -7.44
N ARG A 7 4.75 12.78 -7.30
CA ARG A 7 5.01 11.87 -6.17
C ARG A 7 5.65 10.59 -6.66
N GLU A 8 6.58 10.07 -5.86
CA GLU A 8 7.18 8.76 -6.09
C GLU A 8 6.93 7.91 -4.86
N ILE A 9 6.16 6.83 -5.02
CA ILE A 9 5.72 5.98 -3.92
C ILE A 9 6.03 4.52 -4.19
N ALA A 10 6.25 3.78 -3.10
CA ALA A 10 6.39 2.33 -3.15
C ALA A 10 5.48 1.72 -2.08
N CYS A 11 4.66 0.77 -2.48
CA CYS A 11 3.68 0.13 -1.62
C CYS A 11 3.75 -1.38 -1.76
N ALA A 12 3.25 -2.10 -0.77
CA ALA A 12 3.24 -3.55 -0.84
C ALA A 12 1.91 -4.14 -0.39
N ILE A 13 1.50 -5.19 -1.09
CA ILE A 13 0.48 -6.10 -0.61
C ILE A 13 1.17 -7.03 0.38
N ILE A 14 0.71 -6.99 1.63
CA ILE A 14 1.25 -7.83 2.70
C ILE A 14 0.31 -9.00 2.89
N ILE A 15 0.87 -10.21 2.87
CA ILE A 15 0.10 -11.45 3.02
C ILE A 15 0.62 -12.19 4.25
N ASP A 16 -0.27 -12.55 5.16
CA ASP A 16 0.13 -13.24 6.37
C ASP A 16 0.37 -14.73 6.14
N THR A 17 0.71 -15.44 7.21
CA THR A 17 1.04 -16.87 7.14
C THR A 17 -0.17 -17.74 6.80
N ASP A 18 -1.40 -17.21 6.92
CA ASP A 18 -2.64 -17.91 6.58
C ASP A 18 -3.20 -17.49 5.21
N GLY A 19 -2.48 -16.67 4.46
CA GLY A 19 -2.90 -16.22 3.14
C GLY A 19 -3.88 -15.06 3.14
N ARG A 20 -4.05 -14.36 4.27
CA ARG A 20 -4.91 -13.17 4.35
C ARG A 20 -4.12 -11.94 3.93
N PHE A 21 -4.80 -11.00 3.28
CA PHE A 21 -4.24 -9.68 3.02
C PHE A 21 -4.25 -8.84 4.30
N LEU A 22 -3.16 -8.15 4.56
CA LEU A 22 -3.04 -7.19 5.65
C LEU A 22 -3.04 -5.79 5.05
N LEU A 23 -4.09 -5.03 5.36
CA LEU A 23 -4.34 -3.72 4.78
C LEU A 23 -4.38 -2.68 5.88
N GLN A 24 -4.20 -1.41 5.49
CA GLN A 24 -4.29 -0.30 6.42
C GLN A 24 -5.69 0.30 6.36
N GLN A 25 -6.38 0.29 7.49
CA GLN A 25 -7.59 1.08 7.68
C GLN A 25 -7.15 2.48 8.10
N ARG A 26 -7.33 3.47 7.23
CA ARG A 26 -6.94 4.84 7.53
C ARG A 26 -7.90 5.43 8.56
N ASP A 27 -7.37 6.32 9.42
CA ASP A 27 -8.20 7.01 10.40
C ASP A 27 -9.25 7.87 9.70
N ASP A 28 -10.44 7.96 10.28
CA ASP A 28 -11.53 8.79 9.76
C ASP A 28 -11.52 10.13 10.50
N ILE A 29 -10.47 10.93 10.24
CA ILE A 29 -10.29 12.24 10.86
C ILE A 29 -10.07 13.30 9.79
N PRO A 30 -10.47 14.57 10.07
CA PRO A 30 -10.22 15.66 9.12
C PRO A 30 -8.73 15.91 8.91
N GLY A 31 -8.37 16.35 7.70
CA GLY A 31 -7.03 16.81 7.39
C GLY A 31 -6.06 15.76 6.89
N ILE A 32 -6.43 14.48 6.88
CA ILE A 32 -5.62 13.45 6.25
C ILE A 32 -6.14 13.10 4.86
N VAL A 33 -5.28 12.53 4.02
CA VAL A 33 -5.66 12.07 2.68
C VAL A 33 -6.47 10.77 2.80
N HIS A 34 -7.58 10.70 2.08
CA HIS A 34 -8.47 9.52 2.05
C HIS A 34 -8.89 9.02 3.44
N PRO A 35 -9.53 9.86 4.28
CA PRO A 35 -9.94 9.45 5.61
C PRO A 35 -10.92 8.28 5.56
N GLY A 36 -10.77 7.32 6.47
CA GLY A 36 -11.64 6.16 6.56
C GLY A 36 -11.51 5.13 5.45
N LYS A 37 -10.61 5.36 4.49
CA LYS A 37 -10.39 4.44 3.38
C LYS A 37 -9.44 3.31 3.76
N ILE A 38 -9.42 2.28 2.92
CA ILE A 38 -8.55 1.12 3.06
C ILE A 38 -7.44 1.25 2.02
N SER A 39 -6.19 1.17 2.47
CA SER A 39 -5.03 1.33 1.62
C SER A 39 -4.00 0.22 1.83
N LEU A 40 -3.01 0.17 0.94
CA LEU A 40 -1.81 -0.62 1.16
C LEU A 40 -0.89 0.09 2.14
N PHE A 41 0.05 -0.66 2.70
CA PHE A 41 1.18 -0.06 3.42
C PHE A 41 2.25 0.38 2.43
N GLY A 42 2.95 1.46 2.75
CA GLY A 42 3.98 2.03 1.90
C GLY A 42 4.07 3.54 2.07
N GLY A 43 4.85 4.18 1.25
CA GLY A 43 5.01 5.63 1.35
C GLY A 43 5.92 6.21 0.29
N HIS A 44 6.37 7.43 0.55
CA HIS A 44 7.16 8.21 -0.40
C HIS A 44 8.62 7.81 -0.40
N ARG A 45 9.19 7.76 -1.60
CA ARG A 45 10.62 7.57 -1.78
C ARG A 45 11.39 8.78 -1.24
N GLU A 46 12.46 8.53 -0.52
CA GLU A 46 13.29 9.56 0.07
C GLU A 46 14.71 9.53 -0.50
N GLY A 47 15.25 10.71 -0.78
CA GLY A 47 16.63 10.87 -1.22
C GLY A 47 16.98 10.00 -2.44
N HIS A 48 18.03 9.20 -2.29
CA HIS A 48 18.52 8.34 -3.35
C HIS A 48 18.10 6.89 -3.23
N GLU A 49 17.17 6.56 -2.33
CA GLU A 49 16.74 5.17 -2.19
C GLU A 49 16.03 4.70 -3.46
N THR A 50 16.21 3.42 -3.77
CA THR A 50 15.43 2.78 -4.82
C THR A 50 14.00 2.58 -4.34
N PHE A 51 13.07 2.27 -5.25
CA PHE A 51 11.70 1.93 -4.85
C PHE A 51 11.67 0.70 -3.93
N LEU A 52 12.53 -0.28 -4.18
CA LEU A 52 12.63 -1.45 -3.32
C LEU A 52 13.13 -1.09 -1.91
N GLU A 53 14.14 -0.24 -1.82
CA GLU A 53 14.62 0.27 -0.53
C GLU A 53 13.53 1.06 0.19
N CYS A 54 12.77 1.85 -0.57
CA CYS A 54 11.66 2.63 -0.05
C CYS A 54 10.59 1.74 0.58
N VAL A 55 10.12 0.71 -0.13
CA VAL A 55 9.08 -0.16 0.40
C VAL A 55 9.58 -0.92 1.63
N ALA A 56 10.83 -1.40 1.62
CA ALA A 56 11.40 -2.09 2.78
C ALA A 56 11.44 -1.18 4.01
N ARG A 57 11.85 0.08 3.84
CA ARG A 57 11.90 1.06 4.92
C ARG A 57 10.49 1.39 5.44
N GLU A 58 9.57 1.70 4.54
CA GLU A 58 8.21 2.07 4.92
C GLU A 58 7.48 0.94 5.64
N ILE A 59 7.60 -0.29 5.16
CA ILE A 59 6.98 -1.44 5.82
C ILE A 59 7.58 -1.64 7.22
N HIS A 60 8.89 -1.50 7.36
CA HIS A 60 9.55 -1.59 8.66
C HIS A 60 9.01 -0.53 9.63
N GLU A 61 8.86 0.70 9.16
CA GLU A 61 8.35 1.80 9.98
C GLU A 61 6.89 1.59 10.37
N GLU A 62 6.05 1.21 9.41
CA GLU A 62 4.60 1.15 9.61
C GLU A 62 4.13 -0.11 10.35
N LEU A 63 4.80 -1.23 10.16
CA LEU A 63 4.42 -2.51 10.77
C LEU A 63 5.30 -2.89 11.96
N SER A 64 6.35 -2.12 12.23
CA SER A 64 7.33 -2.42 13.28
C SER A 64 7.91 -3.83 13.14
N TYR A 65 8.10 -4.25 11.88
CA TYR A 65 8.57 -5.59 11.53
C TYR A 65 9.46 -5.48 10.30
N TYR A 66 10.68 -6.00 10.39
CA TYR A 66 11.63 -5.94 9.29
C TYR A 66 11.39 -7.05 8.28
N VAL A 67 11.19 -6.67 7.02
CA VAL A 67 11.14 -7.58 5.87
C VAL A 67 12.32 -7.23 5.00
N ALA A 68 13.20 -8.20 4.74
CA ALA A 68 14.38 -7.95 3.92
C ALA A 68 13.97 -7.57 2.48
N PRO A 69 14.72 -6.67 1.81
CA PRO A 69 14.38 -6.29 0.43
C PRO A 69 14.21 -7.48 -0.51
N GLU A 70 14.98 -8.54 -0.33
CA GLU A 70 14.91 -9.74 -1.17
C GLU A 70 13.60 -10.52 -1.03
N GLN A 71 12.85 -10.26 0.03
CA GLN A 71 11.57 -10.92 0.28
C GLN A 71 10.40 -10.22 -0.40
N PHE A 72 10.61 -9.04 -0.98
CA PHE A 72 9.59 -8.35 -1.74
C PHE A 72 9.63 -8.80 -3.20
N GLU A 73 8.47 -9.22 -3.71
CA GLU A 73 8.30 -9.55 -5.12
C GLU A 73 7.74 -8.32 -5.84
N TYR A 74 8.32 -7.96 -6.99
CA TYR A 74 7.75 -6.91 -7.82
C TYR A 74 6.42 -7.36 -8.40
N LEU A 75 5.41 -6.48 -8.32
CA LEU A 75 4.09 -6.79 -8.85
C LEU A 75 3.76 -5.96 -10.09
N ALA A 76 3.81 -4.64 -9.97
CA ALA A 76 3.37 -3.75 -11.03
C ALA A 76 3.88 -2.33 -10.77
N SER A 77 3.82 -1.49 -11.81
CA SER A 77 4.11 -0.07 -11.68
C SER A 77 3.02 0.76 -12.35
N LEU A 78 2.91 2.00 -11.92
CA LEU A 78 1.96 2.97 -12.44
C LEU A 78 2.69 4.30 -12.61
N SER A 79 2.56 4.91 -13.80
CA SER A 79 3.14 6.22 -14.09
C SER A 79 2.12 7.06 -14.83
N GLY A 80 2.09 8.36 -14.54
CA GLY A 80 1.18 9.29 -15.21
C GLY A 80 0.43 10.16 -14.23
N GLY A 81 -0.84 10.46 -14.52
CA GLY A 81 -1.68 11.23 -13.62
C GLY A 81 -1.85 10.55 -12.27
N ASP A 82 -1.83 11.34 -11.20
CA ASP A 82 -1.93 10.80 -9.85
C ASP A 82 -3.37 10.36 -9.56
N ILE A 83 -3.60 9.05 -9.49
CA ILE A 83 -4.94 8.50 -9.28
C ILE A 83 -5.42 8.66 -7.84
N ASP A 84 -4.54 8.99 -6.90
CA ASP A 84 -4.90 9.19 -5.49
C ASP A 84 -5.08 10.68 -5.13
N ALA A 85 -4.88 11.59 -6.07
CA ALA A 85 -4.93 13.02 -5.80
C ALA A 85 -5.54 13.78 -6.95
N ASP A 86 -6.00 15.01 -6.66
CA ASP A 86 -6.49 15.93 -7.68
C ASP A 86 -5.32 16.62 -8.36
N GLY A 87 -5.05 16.23 -9.61
CA GLY A 87 -3.95 16.78 -10.37
C GLY A 87 -2.61 16.19 -9.95
N GLY A 88 -1.57 16.62 -10.65
CA GLY A 88 -0.23 16.11 -10.42
C GLY A 88 0.03 14.79 -11.13
N SER A 89 1.24 14.29 -10.90
CA SER A 89 1.68 13.02 -11.48
C SER A 89 2.24 12.11 -10.39
N VAL A 90 2.31 10.81 -10.69
CA VAL A 90 2.83 9.82 -9.78
C VAL A 90 3.65 8.81 -10.54
N ARG A 91 4.70 8.33 -9.90
CA ARG A 91 5.34 7.07 -10.25
C ARG A 91 5.24 6.17 -9.02
N ALA A 92 4.58 5.04 -9.18
CA ALA A 92 4.36 4.09 -8.10
C ALA A 92 4.88 2.73 -8.50
N GLU A 93 5.53 2.04 -7.57
CA GLU A 93 5.88 0.64 -7.72
C GLU A 93 5.24 -0.16 -6.61
N PHE A 94 4.67 -1.31 -6.97
CA PHE A 94 3.93 -2.16 -6.08
C PHE A 94 4.62 -3.52 -5.97
N TYR A 95 4.68 -4.01 -4.74
CA TYR A 95 5.37 -5.24 -4.38
C TYR A 95 4.44 -6.15 -3.59
N ILE A 96 4.87 -7.39 -3.38
CA ILE A 96 4.19 -8.37 -2.55
C ILE A 96 5.18 -8.89 -1.53
N ALA A 97 4.76 -8.97 -0.26
CA ALA A 97 5.52 -9.63 0.81
C ALA A 97 4.65 -10.71 1.43
N ARG A 98 5.12 -11.95 1.41
CA ARG A 98 4.38 -13.13 1.84
C ARG A 98 4.88 -13.67 3.17
N ASN A 99 4.07 -14.51 3.80
CA ASN A 99 4.41 -15.22 5.03
C ASN A 99 4.77 -14.28 6.17
N ILE A 100 4.05 -13.17 6.29
CA ILE A 100 4.29 -12.18 7.33
C ILE A 100 3.51 -12.59 8.59
N PRO A 101 4.18 -12.76 9.75
CA PRO A 101 3.50 -13.20 10.97
C PRO A 101 2.67 -12.08 11.57
N LEU A 102 1.35 -12.21 11.48
CA LEU A 102 0.40 -11.21 11.95
C LEU A 102 0.62 -10.83 13.43
N ASP A 103 0.91 -11.82 14.27
CA ASP A 103 1.07 -11.62 15.71
C ASP A 103 2.33 -10.85 16.11
N ARG A 104 3.24 -10.59 15.16
CA ARG A 104 4.46 -9.82 15.43
C ARG A 104 4.38 -8.37 14.97
N LEU A 105 3.25 -7.97 14.40
CA LEU A 105 3.11 -6.63 13.83
C LEU A 105 2.55 -5.65 14.86
N THR A 106 3.06 -4.42 14.80
CA THR A 106 2.49 -3.29 15.52
C THR A 106 2.35 -2.15 14.52
N VAL A 107 1.12 -1.76 14.23
CA VAL A 107 0.84 -0.72 13.25
C VAL A 107 0.97 0.65 13.90
N THR A 108 1.72 1.56 13.28
CA THR A 108 2.01 2.89 13.83
C THR A 108 1.02 3.96 13.38
N GLU A 109 0.34 3.77 12.25
CA GLU A 109 -0.66 4.72 11.73
C GLU A 109 -1.90 3.94 11.28
N GLY A 110 -3.07 4.48 11.58
CA GLY A 110 -4.32 3.80 11.30
C GLY A 110 -4.45 2.51 12.10
N SER A 111 -5.14 1.55 11.54
CA SER A 111 -5.28 0.23 12.15
C SER A 111 -5.11 -0.87 11.10
N LEU A 112 -4.82 -2.07 11.58
CA LEU A 112 -4.63 -3.22 10.72
C LEU A 112 -5.98 -3.86 10.41
N LEU A 113 -6.24 -4.07 9.12
CA LEU A 113 -7.40 -4.81 8.63
C LEU A 113 -6.91 -6.09 7.97
N THR A 114 -7.49 -7.21 8.33
CA THR A 114 -7.21 -8.48 7.65
C THR A 114 -8.39 -8.85 6.79
N ALA A 115 -8.11 -9.37 5.59
CA ALA A 115 -9.15 -9.79 4.67
C ALA A 115 -8.67 -10.97 3.82
N ARG A 116 -9.56 -11.93 3.61
CA ARG A 116 -9.30 -12.98 2.63
C ARG A 116 -9.52 -12.43 1.22
N PRO A 117 -8.86 -13.00 0.21
CA PRO A 117 -9.04 -12.51 -1.17
C PRO A 117 -10.50 -12.39 -1.60
N GLU A 118 -11.34 -13.34 -1.22
CA GLU A 118 -12.76 -13.33 -1.58
C GLU A 118 -13.57 -12.27 -0.86
N GLU A 119 -13.05 -11.68 0.21
CA GLU A 119 -13.72 -10.62 0.96
C GLU A 119 -13.42 -9.23 0.40
N ILE A 120 -12.38 -9.09 -0.41
CA ILE A 120 -11.92 -7.79 -0.91
C ILE A 120 -13.00 -7.10 -1.75
N PHE A 121 -13.69 -7.86 -2.60
CA PHE A 121 -14.73 -7.28 -3.47
C PHE A 121 -15.82 -6.56 -2.67
N GLU A 122 -16.19 -7.10 -1.52
CA GLU A 122 -17.24 -6.51 -0.68
C GLU A 122 -16.82 -5.15 -0.10
N MET A 123 -15.54 -4.88 0.01
CA MET A 123 -15.02 -3.60 0.51
C MET A 123 -14.44 -2.71 -0.60
N GLU A 124 -14.70 -3.04 -1.86
CA GLU A 124 -14.14 -2.33 -3.02
C GLU A 124 -14.35 -0.81 -2.92
N HIS A 125 -15.54 -0.38 -2.51
CA HIS A 125 -15.89 1.03 -2.42
C HIS A 125 -15.09 1.81 -1.37
N LYS A 126 -14.41 1.11 -0.47
CA LYS A 126 -13.57 1.72 0.56
C LYS A 126 -12.09 1.74 0.18
N LEU A 127 -11.70 1.04 -0.88
CA LEU A 127 -10.30 0.97 -1.30
C LEU A 127 -9.86 2.32 -1.89
N THR A 128 -8.62 2.72 -1.57
CA THR A 128 -8.00 3.82 -2.31
C THR A 128 -7.76 3.38 -3.76
N PRO A 129 -7.67 4.31 -4.72
CA PRO A 129 -7.40 3.95 -6.11
C PRO A 129 -6.13 3.13 -6.30
N SER A 130 -5.04 3.45 -5.60
CA SER A 130 -3.80 2.69 -5.72
C SER A 130 -3.92 1.29 -5.12
N ALA A 131 -4.62 1.14 -3.99
CA ALA A 131 -4.88 -0.18 -3.42
C ALA A 131 -5.68 -1.04 -4.40
N ARG A 132 -6.72 -0.46 -4.99
CA ARG A 132 -7.54 -1.15 -5.99
C ARG A 132 -6.71 -1.59 -7.20
N PHE A 133 -5.86 -0.69 -7.71
CA PHE A 133 -4.96 -0.99 -8.82
C PHE A 133 -4.06 -2.19 -8.52
N ALA A 134 -3.41 -2.18 -7.36
CA ALA A 134 -2.48 -3.24 -6.98
C ALA A 134 -3.20 -4.58 -6.76
N LEU A 135 -4.34 -4.57 -6.08
CA LEU A 135 -5.11 -5.78 -5.83
C LEU A 135 -5.68 -6.38 -7.13
N HIS A 136 -6.08 -5.52 -8.07
CA HIS A 136 -6.47 -5.96 -9.40
C HIS A 136 -5.28 -6.61 -10.13
N ALA A 137 -4.12 -5.98 -10.09
CA ALA A 137 -2.90 -6.52 -10.72
C ALA A 137 -2.49 -7.85 -10.10
N TYR A 138 -2.73 -8.03 -8.81
CA TYR A 138 -2.49 -9.29 -8.11
C TYR A 138 -3.43 -10.42 -8.59
N GLY A 139 -4.60 -10.06 -9.07
CA GLY A 139 -5.58 -11.01 -9.55
C GLY A 139 -6.72 -11.29 -8.57
N VAL A 140 -7.02 -10.33 -7.69
CA VAL A 140 -8.16 -10.46 -6.77
C VAL A 140 -9.45 -10.50 -7.59
N PRO A 141 -10.32 -11.53 -7.38
CA PRO A 141 -11.55 -11.64 -8.16
C PRO A 141 -12.47 -10.44 -8.00
N GLY A 142 -13.04 -9.98 -9.10
CA GLY A 142 -14.05 -8.92 -9.12
C GLY A 142 -13.52 -7.49 -9.15
N LEU A 143 -12.24 -7.31 -9.00
CA LEU A 143 -11.65 -5.96 -9.07
C LEU A 143 -11.26 -5.56 -10.49
#